data_f0243730a51ce548d625f1a2216ce990
#
_entry.id   f0243730a51ce548d625f1a2216ce990
#
_cell.length_a   1.000
_cell.length_b   1.000
_cell.length_c   1.000
_cell.angle_alpha   90.00
_cell.angle_beta   90.00
_cell.angle_gamma   90.00
#
_symmetry.space_group_name_H-M   'P 1'
#
loop_
_entity.id
_entity.type
_entity.pdbx_description
1 polymer ?
#
loop_
_entity_poly.entity_id
_entity_poly.type
_entity_poly.pdbx_seq_one_letter_code
_entity_poly.pdbx_strand_id
1 'polypeptide(L)'
;KIHILKQFHHMSPHSSHDHVHTHEEQAHTHGISYAHSHTHSHGHGHPHVHGGTEDYMAAVNAYRKTFSNKQRVIEQTPDPAVREMLLHMQEMGLETVFDRFDAQQPQCNFGLAGTCCKNCFMGPCRITKKAPRGVCGADADLISARNLLRHVAAGTAAHGARGRESMLALKMAAEGKAPIAIEGEEKIRAVCKTFGIEQEGRSLNELAGEVADILLADLSRTVPDKHRTLYAFAPKERIEAWEKAGIMPLGPYHEAFESLHRTSTGTDGDWRNCMHQF
;
A
#
# COMPACT_ATOMS: atom_id res chain seq x y z
N LYS A 1 13.89 -31.12 7.83
CA LYS A 1 14.35 -30.20 6.74
C LYS A 1 13.59 -30.38 5.41
N ILE A 2 12.53 -31.21 5.33
CA ILE A 2 11.81 -31.52 4.05
C ILE A 2 10.35 -31.06 4.07
N HIS A 3 9.85 -30.50 5.15
CA HIS A 3 8.43 -30.11 5.27
C HIS A 3 8.11 -28.67 4.78
N ILE A 4 9.08 -27.80 4.60
CA ILE A 4 8.86 -26.40 4.19
C ILE A 4 8.63 -26.28 2.68
N LEU A 5 9.13 -27.22 1.89
CA LEU A 5 8.96 -27.19 0.42
C LEU A 5 7.59 -27.68 -0.08
N LYS A 6 6.73 -28.24 0.77
CA LYS A 6 5.41 -28.75 0.34
C LYS A 6 4.31 -27.69 0.30
N GLN A 7 4.50 -26.51 0.87
CA GLN A 7 3.51 -25.42 0.80
C GLN A 7 3.59 -24.57 -0.48
N PHE A 8 4.67 -24.66 -1.25
CA PHE A 8 4.82 -23.94 -2.50
C PHE A 8 4.37 -24.72 -3.75
N HIS A 9 3.84 -25.94 -3.59
CA HIS A 9 3.53 -26.83 -4.73
C HIS A 9 2.05 -26.90 -5.11
N HIS A 10 1.23 -25.94 -4.72
CA HIS A 10 -0.19 -25.88 -5.14
C HIS A 10 -0.49 -24.76 -6.16
N MET A 11 0.46 -24.43 -7.00
CA MET A 11 0.17 -23.76 -8.27
C MET A 11 0.51 -24.74 -9.40
N SER A 12 -0.43 -25.62 -9.69
CA SER A 12 -0.33 -26.57 -10.81
C SER A 12 -0.79 -25.95 -12.12
N PRO A 13 -0.21 -26.39 -13.26
CA PRO A 13 -0.51 -25.85 -14.56
C PRO A 13 -1.87 -26.28 -15.07
N HIS A 14 -2.49 -25.40 -15.85
CA HIS A 14 -3.76 -25.62 -16.52
C HIS A 14 -3.77 -26.88 -17.37
N SER A 15 -4.64 -27.82 -17.04
CA SER A 15 -5.16 -28.80 -17.98
C SER A 15 -6.57 -28.38 -18.39
N SER A 16 -6.77 -28.29 -19.70
CA SER A 16 -8.06 -28.05 -20.35
C SER A 16 -9.00 -29.22 -20.06
N HIS A 17 -10.09 -28.98 -19.35
CA HIS A 17 -11.27 -29.83 -19.37
C HIS A 17 -12.52 -28.97 -19.41
N ASP A 18 -13.31 -29.18 -20.44
CA ASP A 18 -14.67 -28.65 -20.63
C ASP A 18 -15.59 -29.18 -19.53
N HIS A 19 -16.18 -28.30 -18.74
CA HIS A 19 -17.33 -28.60 -17.91
C HIS A 19 -18.45 -27.59 -18.16
N VAL A 20 -19.56 -28.12 -18.62
CA VAL A 20 -20.85 -27.44 -18.71
C VAL A 20 -21.41 -27.31 -17.30
N HIS A 21 -21.62 -26.12 -16.82
CA HIS A 21 -22.37 -25.84 -15.58
C HIS A 21 -23.66 -25.12 -15.87
N THR A 22 -24.76 -25.78 -15.51
CA THR A 22 -26.09 -25.19 -15.37
C THR A 22 -26.17 -24.44 -14.05
N HIS A 23 -26.51 -23.16 -14.09
CA HIS A 23 -26.76 -22.34 -12.90
C HIS A 23 -28.25 -22.22 -12.62
N GLU A 24 -28.66 -22.65 -11.44
CA GLU A 24 -29.92 -22.24 -10.81
C GLU A 24 -29.76 -20.89 -10.14
N GLU A 25 -30.68 -19.97 -10.42
CA GLU A 25 -30.75 -18.64 -9.82
C GLU A 25 -31.32 -18.73 -8.39
N GLN A 26 -30.58 -18.18 -7.43
CA GLN A 26 -31.18 -17.72 -6.18
C GLN A 26 -30.92 -16.23 -5.98
N ALA A 27 -32.00 -15.48 -5.98
CA ALA A 27 -32.00 -14.03 -5.79
C ALA A 27 -31.84 -13.68 -4.33
N HIS A 28 -30.87 -12.82 -4.00
CA HIS A 28 -30.86 -12.01 -2.80
C HIS A 28 -30.63 -10.54 -3.12
N THR A 29 -31.65 -9.76 -2.82
CA THR A 29 -31.73 -8.32 -2.93
C THR A 29 -30.93 -7.65 -1.82
N HIS A 30 -29.90 -6.87 -2.18
CA HIS A 30 -29.53 -5.63 -1.48
C HIS A 30 -28.87 -4.69 -2.49
N GLY A 31 -29.47 -3.51 -2.62
CA GLY A 31 -29.19 -2.58 -3.68
C GLY A 31 -27.88 -1.82 -3.52
N ILE A 32 -27.07 -1.93 -4.52
CA ILE A 32 -26.36 -0.84 -5.23
C ILE A 32 -26.09 -1.47 -6.60
N SER A 33 -26.81 -1.02 -7.62
CA SER A 33 -26.70 -1.58 -8.96
C SER A 33 -25.48 -0.97 -9.67
N TYR A 34 -24.43 -1.77 -9.83
CA TYR A 34 -23.51 -1.60 -10.94
C TYR A 34 -23.92 -2.60 -12.03
N ALA A 35 -24.42 -2.09 -13.13
CA ALA A 35 -24.76 -2.93 -14.28
C ALA A 35 -23.48 -3.50 -14.90
N HIS A 36 -23.18 -4.76 -14.61
CA HIS A 36 -22.20 -5.53 -15.36
C HIS A 36 -22.93 -6.36 -16.42
N SER A 37 -22.84 -5.95 -17.68
CA SER A 37 -23.20 -6.83 -18.79
C SER A 37 -21.99 -7.68 -19.14
N HIS A 38 -22.05 -8.99 -18.85
CA HIS A 38 -21.06 -9.95 -19.30
C HIS A 38 -21.53 -10.54 -20.62
N THR A 39 -20.91 -10.15 -21.73
CA THR A 39 -20.98 -10.88 -22.98
C THR A 39 -19.69 -11.69 -23.14
N HIS A 40 -19.78 -13.01 -23.00
CA HIS A 40 -18.68 -13.91 -23.33
C HIS A 40 -18.65 -14.15 -24.85
N SER A 41 -17.65 -13.61 -25.52
CA SER A 41 -17.27 -13.98 -26.85
C SER A 41 -15.86 -14.58 -26.81
N HIS A 42 -15.75 -15.85 -27.23
CA HIS A 42 -14.49 -16.53 -27.42
C HIS A 42 -13.77 -15.99 -28.69
N GLY A 43 -13.10 -14.91 -28.56
CA GLY A 43 -12.17 -14.35 -29.52
C GLY A 43 -11.09 -13.64 -28.75
N HIS A 44 -9.84 -13.85 -29.10
CA HIS A 44 -8.67 -13.20 -28.47
C HIS A 44 -8.69 -11.67 -28.68
N GLY A 45 -9.60 -11.00 -28.04
CA GLY A 45 -9.76 -9.56 -28.03
C GLY A 45 -10.75 -9.22 -26.94
N HIS A 46 -10.27 -8.96 -25.72
CA HIS A 46 -11.11 -8.33 -24.73
C HIS A 46 -11.55 -6.97 -25.29
N PRO A 47 -12.85 -6.69 -25.41
CA PRO A 47 -13.27 -5.33 -25.67
C PRO A 47 -12.94 -4.51 -24.43
N HIS A 48 -11.80 -3.81 -24.48
CA HIS A 48 -11.58 -2.76 -23.52
C HIS A 48 -12.67 -1.72 -23.77
N VAL A 49 -13.63 -1.65 -22.85
CA VAL A 49 -14.63 -0.58 -22.83
C VAL A 49 -13.85 0.70 -22.50
N HIS A 50 -13.33 1.33 -23.55
CA HIS A 50 -12.80 2.68 -23.48
C HIS A 50 -13.95 3.71 -23.55
N GLY A 51 -15.05 3.42 -22.88
CA GLY A 51 -16.04 4.41 -22.55
C GLY A 51 -15.52 5.18 -21.36
N GLY A 52 -14.83 6.32 -21.59
CA GLY A 52 -14.54 7.17 -20.48
C GLY A 52 -13.16 7.82 -20.40
N THR A 53 -12.25 7.63 -21.36
CA THR A 53 -10.91 8.29 -21.25
C THR A 53 -11.03 9.81 -21.33
N GLU A 54 -11.96 10.36 -22.11
CA GLU A 54 -12.20 11.80 -22.17
C GLU A 54 -12.91 12.28 -20.91
N ASP A 55 -13.94 11.57 -20.45
CA ASP A 55 -14.65 11.87 -19.20
C ASP A 55 -13.74 11.71 -17.98
N TYR A 56 -12.91 10.66 -17.94
CA TYR A 56 -11.97 10.44 -16.86
C TYR A 56 -10.92 11.55 -16.79
N MET A 57 -10.32 11.93 -17.92
CA MET A 57 -9.35 13.02 -17.96
C MET A 57 -9.99 14.37 -17.65
N ALA A 58 -11.23 14.60 -18.08
CA ALA A 58 -11.99 15.79 -17.70
C ALA A 58 -12.22 15.83 -16.19
N ALA A 59 -12.60 14.70 -15.58
CA ALA A 59 -12.78 14.58 -14.12
C ALA A 59 -11.46 14.79 -13.36
N VAL A 60 -10.35 14.19 -13.80
CA VAL A 60 -9.02 14.41 -13.22
C VAL A 60 -8.62 15.88 -13.31
N ASN A 61 -8.79 16.51 -14.45
CA ASN A 61 -8.46 17.92 -14.64
C ASN A 61 -9.36 18.84 -13.81
N ALA A 62 -10.67 18.52 -13.69
CA ALA A 62 -11.58 19.24 -12.82
C ALA A 62 -11.18 19.13 -11.36
N TYR A 63 -10.86 17.92 -10.89
CA TYR A 63 -10.37 17.69 -9.53
C TYR A 63 -9.08 18.46 -9.25
N ARG A 64 -8.12 18.44 -10.17
CA ARG A 64 -6.86 19.17 -10.00
C ARG A 64 -7.02 20.68 -9.96
N LYS A 65 -8.01 21.23 -10.63
CA LYS A 65 -8.37 22.66 -10.51
C LYS A 65 -8.88 23.04 -9.11
N THR A 66 -9.28 22.06 -8.30
CA THR A 66 -9.65 22.30 -6.90
C THR A 66 -8.44 22.39 -5.96
N PHE A 67 -7.24 22.01 -6.42
CA PHE A 67 -6.03 22.10 -5.61
C PHE A 67 -5.71 23.56 -5.31
N SER A 68 -5.39 23.80 -4.06
CA SER A 68 -5.09 25.14 -3.60
C SER A 68 -3.72 25.57 -4.09
N ASN A 69 -3.64 26.74 -4.73
CA ASN A 69 -2.38 27.43 -4.95
C ASN A 69 -1.89 28.07 -3.63
N LYS A 70 -0.65 28.57 -3.63
CA LYS A 70 -0.03 29.20 -2.44
C LYS A 70 -0.91 30.29 -1.82
N GLN A 71 -1.42 31.21 -2.63
CA GLN A 71 -2.24 32.31 -2.16
C GLN A 71 -3.52 31.82 -1.47
N ARG A 72 -4.21 30.86 -2.07
CA ARG A 72 -5.42 30.28 -1.49
C ARG A 72 -5.14 29.54 -0.16
N VAL A 73 -3.98 28.87 -0.05
CA VAL A 73 -3.58 28.25 1.22
C VAL A 73 -3.32 29.30 2.29
N ILE A 74 -2.63 30.37 1.97
CA ILE A 74 -2.39 31.50 2.90
C ILE A 74 -3.72 32.08 3.40
N GLU A 75 -4.71 32.23 2.52
CA GLU A 75 -6.01 32.82 2.87
C GLU A 75 -6.91 31.86 3.68
N GLN A 76 -6.88 30.58 3.40
CA GLN A 76 -7.88 29.61 3.88
C GLN A 76 -7.35 28.58 4.88
N THR A 77 -6.04 28.52 5.15
CA THR A 77 -5.52 27.59 6.15
C THR A 77 -6.10 27.90 7.53
N PRO A 78 -6.61 26.88 8.24
CA PRO A 78 -7.05 27.05 9.63
C PRO A 78 -5.89 27.19 10.62
N ASP A 79 -4.66 26.87 10.19
CA ASP A 79 -3.46 26.94 11.02
C ASP A 79 -2.74 28.28 10.83
N PRO A 80 -2.74 29.17 11.85
CA PRO A 80 -2.08 30.46 11.77
C PRO A 80 -0.56 30.35 11.60
N ALA A 81 0.08 29.31 12.15
CA ALA A 81 1.52 29.11 12.01
C ALA A 81 1.91 28.77 10.56
N VAL A 82 1.10 27.99 9.85
CA VAL A 82 1.29 27.74 8.41
C VAL A 82 1.18 29.02 7.61
N ARG A 83 0.19 29.86 7.91
CA ARG A 83 0.02 31.17 7.24
C ARG A 83 1.23 32.07 7.45
N GLU A 84 1.64 32.23 8.69
CA GLU A 84 2.79 33.05 9.08
C GLU A 84 4.06 32.58 8.37
N MET A 85 4.32 31.27 8.39
CA MET A 85 5.49 30.69 7.74
C MET A 85 5.50 30.90 6.23
N LEU A 86 4.36 30.73 5.56
CA LEU A 86 4.26 30.93 4.11
C LEU A 86 4.48 32.39 3.72
N LEU A 87 3.96 33.35 4.50
CA LEU A 87 4.20 34.79 4.31
C LEU A 87 5.68 35.12 4.52
N HIS A 88 6.27 34.62 5.58
CA HIS A 88 7.69 34.82 5.86
C HIS A 88 8.59 34.27 4.75
N MET A 89 8.31 33.05 4.26
CA MET A 89 9.06 32.48 3.13
C MET A 89 8.89 33.34 1.85
N GLN A 90 7.71 33.89 1.63
CA GLN A 90 7.47 34.80 0.50
C GLN A 90 8.27 36.10 0.61
N GLU A 91 8.32 36.72 1.79
CA GLU A 91 9.14 37.89 2.08
C GLU A 91 10.63 37.64 1.87
N MET A 92 11.10 36.46 2.24
CA MET A 92 12.49 36.03 2.04
C MET A 92 12.81 35.63 0.58
N GLY A 93 11.84 35.58 -0.31
CA GLY A 93 12.01 35.09 -1.68
C GLY A 93 12.33 33.60 -1.76
N LEU A 94 11.96 32.81 -0.75
CA LEU A 94 12.18 31.37 -0.72
C LEU A 94 11.06 30.61 -1.43
N GLU A 95 11.48 29.62 -2.23
CA GLU A 95 10.57 28.76 -2.96
C GLU A 95 9.94 27.71 -2.03
N THR A 96 8.64 27.50 -2.15
CA THR A 96 7.87 26.48 -1.44
C THR A 96 7.44 25.35 -2.37
N VAL A 97 6.84 24.28 -1.79
CA VAL A 97 6.20 23.21 -2.58
C VAL A 97 5.10 23.73 -3.51
N PHE A 98 4.40 24.78 -3.13
CA PHE A 98 3.34 25.38 -3.96
C PHE A 98 3.91 26.07 -5.19
N ASP A 99 5.02 26.79 -5.06
CA ASP A 99 5.71 27.43 -6.18
C ASP A 99 6.20 26.39 -7.19
N ARG A 100 6.79 25.29 -6.69
CA ARG A 100 7.24 24.19 -7.54
C ARG A 100 6.09 23.43 -8.19
N PHE A 101 4.95 23.27 -7.50
CA PHE A 101 3.76 22.67 -8.07
C PHE A 101 3.22 23.52 -9.24
N ASP A 102 3.14 24.84 -9.08
CA ASP A 102 2.70 25.75 -10.13
C ASP A 102 3.67 25.73 -11.32
N ALA A 103 4.97 25.69 -11.06
CA ALA A 103 6.00 25.57 -12.11
C ALA A 103 5.94 24.26 -12.91
N GLN A 104 5.33 23.20 -12.37
CA GLN A 104 5.13 21.92 -13.07
C GLN A 104 3.90 21.91 -13.99
N GLN A 105 3.10 22.97 -14.04
CA GLN A 105 1.92 23.00 -14.89
C GLN A 105 2.26 23.38 -16.35
N PRO A 106 1.60 22.77 -17.37
CA PRO A 106 0.68 21.65 -17.27
C PRO A 106 1.40 20.30 -17.06
N GLN A 107 0.87 19.47 -16.18
CA GLN A 107 1.44 18.14 -15.94
C GLN A 107 1.06 17.15 -17.05
N CYS A 108 1.90 16.12 -17.23
CA CYS A 108 1.70 15.11 -18.27
C CYS A 108 0.43 14.29 -18.03
N ASN A 109 -0.47 14.27 -19.01
CA ASN A 109 -1.75 13.54 -18.93
C ASN A 109 -1.57 12.02 -18.77
N PHE A 110 -0.53 11.41 -19.36
CA PHE A 110 -0.27 9.99 -19.20
C PHE A 110 0.15 9.65 -17.77
N GLY A 111 0.96 10.50 -17.14
CA GLY A 111 1.31 10.38 -15.75
C GLY A 111 0.11 10.52 -14.83
N LEU A 112 -0.74 11.53 -15.09
CA LEU A 112 -1.97 11.77 -14.33
C LEU A 112 -2.97 10.62 -14.44
N ALA A 113 -3.10 10.01 -15.62
CA ALA A 113 -3.98 8.86 -15.85
C ALA A 113 -3.42 7.54 -15.29
N GLY A 114 -2.20 7.50 -14.78
CA GLY A 114 -1.56 6.27 -14.32
C GLY A 114 -1.16 5.30 -15.45
N THR A 115 -1.25 5.72 -16.71
CA THR A 115 -1.01 4.88 -17.89
C THR A 115 0.42 4.99 -18.47
N CYS A 116 1.34 5.57 -17.70
CA CYS A 116 2.75 5.67 -18.01
C CYS A 116 3.55 4.73 -17.10
N CYS A 117 4.41 3.91 -17.68
CA CYS A 117 5.27 2.99 -16.93
C CYS A 117 6.76 3.33 -17.15
N LYS A 118 7.49 3.49 -16.05
CA LYS A 118 8.96 3.67 -16.02
C LYS A 118 9.65 2.58 -15.19
N ASN A 119 9.04 1.40 -15.11
CA ASN A 119 9.47 0.35 -14.21
C ASN A 119 10.77 -0.35 -14.67
N CYS A 120 11.14 -0.24 -15.96
CA CYS A 120 12.35 -0.85 -16.51
C CYS A 120 12.98 0.02 -17.60
N PHE A 121 14.20 -0.32 -18.00
CA PHE A 121 14.94 0.42 -19.03
C PHE A 121 14.42 0.24 -20.46
N MET A 122 13.49 -0.71 -20.69
CA MET A 122 12.79 -0.84 -21.98
C MET A 122 11.75 0.27 -22.19
N GLY A 123 11.35 0.93 -21.11
CA GLY A 123 10.46 2.09 -21.13
C GLY A 123 11.20 3.41 -21.43
N PRO A 124 10.52 4.54 -21.21
CA PRO A 124 9.18 4.64 -20.67
C PRO A 124 8.09 4.15 -21.63
N CYS A 125 7.16 3.35 -21.13
CA CYS A 125 5.97 2.94 -21.87
C CYS A 125 4.80 3.85 -21.53
N ARG A 126 4.01 4.21 -22.54
CA ARG A 126 2.72 4.89 -22.36
C ARG A 126 1.66 4.15 -23.17
N ILE A 127 0.51 3.95 -22.57
CA ILE A 127 -0.57 3.21 -23.21
C ILE A 127 -1.42 4.17 -24.04
N THR A 128 -1.65 3.78 -25.30
CA THR A 128 -2.48 4.52 -26.25
C THR A 128 -3.32 3.52 -27.06
N LYS A 129 -4.31 4.00 -27.83
CA LYS A 129 -5.07 3.16 -28.76
C LYS A 129 -4.16 2.43 -29.77
N LYS A 130 -3.06 3.07 -30.19
CA LYS A 130 -2.07 2.47 -31.13
C LYS A 130 -1.13 1.49 -30.45
N ALA A 131 -0.82 1.71 -29.17
CA ALA A 131 0.09 0.88 -28.36
C ALA A 131 -0.64 0.50 -27.05
N PRO A 132 -1.55 -0.48 -27.08
CA PRO A 132 -2.39 -0.83 -25.92
C PRO A 132 -1.63 -1.62 -24.84
N ARG A 133 -0.37 -1.99 -25.11
CA ARG A 133 0.50 -2.71 -24.18
C ARG A 133 1.88 -2.10 -24.16
N GLY A 134 2.52 -2.11 -22.99
CA GLY A 134 3.93 -1.80 -22.83
C GLY A 134 4.82 -2.88 -23.46
N VAL A 135 6.12 -2.62 -23.52
CA VAL A 135 7.11 -3.54 -24.12
C VAL A 135 7.08 -4.93 -23.46
N CYS A 136 6.85 -5.01 -22.16
CA CYS A 136 6.73 -6.27 -21.41
C CYS A 136 5.34 -6.95 -21.53
N GLY A 137 4.40 -6.37 -22.29
CA GLY A 137 3.05 -6.90 -22.44
C GLY A 137 2.02 -6.33 -21.44
N ALA A 138 2.43 -5.55 -20.44
CA ALA A 138 1.51 -4.96 -19.47
C ALA A 138 0.55 -3.98 -20.14
N ASP A 139 -0.74 -4.11 -19.85
CA ASP A 139 -1.80 -3.19 -20.28
C ASP A 139 -1.99 -2.02 -19.30
N ALA A 140 -2.99 -1.19 -19.55
CA ALA A 140 -3.27 -0.01 -18.73
C ALA A 140 -3.62 -0.38 -17.28
N ASP A 141 -4.43 -1.41 -17.10
CA ASP A 141 -4.92 -1.83 -15.78
C ASP A 141 -3.75 -2.34 -14.92
N LEU A 142 -2.92 -3.19 -15.49
CA LEU A 142 -1.73 -3.71 -14.81
C LEU A 142 -0.71 -2.60 -14.50
N ILE A 143 -0.49 -1.65 -15.41
CA ILE A 143 0.41 -0.52 -15.18
C ILE A 143 -0.12 0.36 -14.05
N SER A 144 -1.42 0.68 -14.05
CA SER A 144 -2.05 1.49 -13.00
C SER A 144 -1.99 0.80 -11.64
N ALA A 145 -2.33 -0.49 -11.58
CA ALA A 145 -2.25 -1.29 -10.35
C ALA A 145 -0.81 -1.38 -9.81
N ARG A 146 0.17 -1.62 -10.67
CA ARG A 146 1.60 -1.61 -10.30
C ARG A 146 2.06 -0.26 -9.77
N ASN A 147 1.67 0.84 -10.41
CA ASN A 147 2.02 2.18 -9.96
C ASN A 147 1.42 2.46 -8.57
N LEU A 148 0.14 2.12 -8.36
CA LEU A 148 -0.55 2.27 -7.08
C LEU A 148 0.13 1.45 -5.97
N LEU A 149 0.38 0.17 -6.23
CA LEU A 149 1.04 -0.72 -5.28
C LEU A 149 2.43 -0.22 -4.91
N ARG A 150 3.22 0.29 -5.87
CA ARG A 150 4.55 0.85 -5.59
C ARG A 150 4.49 2.10 -4.72
N HIS A 151 3.48 2.97 -4.89
CA HIS A 151 3.29 4.12 -4.01
C HIS A 151 2.99 3.68 -2.57
N VAL A 152 2.11 2.70 -2.40
CA VAL A 152 1.78 2.17 -1.05
C VAL A 152 2.97 1.43 -0.45
N ALA A 153 3.71 0.66 -1.23
CA ALA A 153 4.92 -0.01 -0.77
C ALA A 153 5.98 0.99 -0.28
N ALA A 154 6.14 2.12 -0.97
CA ALA A 154 7.03 3.19 -0.53
C ALA A 154 6.57 3.81 0.82
N GLY A 155 5.27 4.04 0.99
CA GLY A 155 4.69 4.49 2.25
C GLY A 155 4.87 3.47 3.37
N THR A 156 4.60 2.21 3.10
CA THR A 156 4.79 1.09 4.03
C THR A 156 6.25 0.99 4.48
N ALA A 157 7.20 1.11 3.55
CA ALA A 157 8.63 1.12 3.86
C ALA A 157 9.02 2.32 4.75
N ALA A 158 8.53 3.52 4.43
CA ALA A 158 8.84 4.73 5.19
C ALA A 158 8.31 4.65 6.64
N HIS A 159 7.04 4.26 6.81
CA HIS A 159 6.44 4.13 8.14
C HIS A 159 7.00 2.92 8.91
N GLY A 160 7.22 1.80 8.25
CA GLY A 160 7.84 0.61 8.85
C GLY A 160 9.28 0.88 9.32
N ALA A 161 10.08 1.60 8.54
CA ALA A 161 11.43 2.02 8.93
C ALA A 161 11.37 2.93 10.16
N ARG A 162 10.46 3.90 10.19
CA ARG A 162 10.30 4.78 11.37
C ARG A 162 9.87 4.02 12.61
N GLY A 163 8.93 3.07 12.47
CA GLY A 163 8.52 2.18 13.56
C GLY A 163 9.70 1.37 14.08
N ARG A 164 10.50 0.79 13.19
CA ARG A 164 11.71 0.03 13.55
C ARG A 164 12.73 0.89 14.31
N GLU A 165 13.01 2.10 13.83
CA GLU A 165 13.94 3.04 14.51
C GLU A 165 13.47 3.37 15.93
N SER A 166 12.17 3.60 16.11
CA SER A 166 11.58 3.87 17.41
C SER A 166 11.72 2.69 18.37
N MET A 167 11.50 1.48 17.86
CA MET A 167 11.66 0.26 18.68
C MET A 167 13.11 -0.08 18.97
N LEU A 168 14.03 0.22 18.06
CA LEU A 168 15.47 0.13 18.33
C LEU A 168 15.90 1.11 19.43
N ALA A 169 15.39 2.34 19.42
CA ALA A 169 15.64 3.31 20.46
C ALA A 169 15.11 2.83 21.83
N LEU A 170 13.90 2.27 21.88
CA LEU A 170 13.34 1.66 23.08
C LEU A 170 14.20 0.50 23.59
N LYS A 171 14.65 -0.39 22.70
CA LYS A 171 15.52 -1.51 23.05
C LYS A 171 16.86 -1.03 23.59
N MET A 172 17.50 -0.07 22.93
CA MET A 172 18.77 0.51 23.42
C MET A 172 18.62 1.20 24.77
N ALA A 173 17.50 1.88 25.03
CA ALA A 173 17.19 2.46 26.33
C ALA A 173 17.01 1.37 27.39
N ALA A 174 16.28 0.30 27.09
CA ALA A 174 16.06 -0.84 27.96
C ALA A 174 17.38 -1.56 28.35
N GLU A 175 18.30 -1.64 27.41
CA GLU A 175 19.65 -2.22 27.60
C GLU A 175 20.65 -1.24 28.25
N GLY A 176 20.24 0.00 28.57
CA GLY A 176 21.13 1.03 29.10
C GLY A 176 22.20 1.54 28.12
N LYS A 177 22.00 1.29 26.81
CA LYS A 177 22.91 1.71 25.74
C LYS A 177 22.60 3.10 25.17
N ALA A 178 21.48 3.68 25.54
CA ALA A 178 21.08 5.04 25.16
C ALA A 178 20.86 5.88 26.41
N PRO A 179 21.19 7.19 26.39
CA PRO A 179 20.99 8.10 27.54
C PRO A 179 19.51 8.55 27.61
N ILE A 180 18.59 7.62 27.56
CA ILE A 180 17.13 7.83 27.56
C ILE A 180 16.55 6.99 28.70
N ALA A 181 15.85 7.63 29.64
CA ALA A 181 15.08 6.94 30.65
C ALA A 181 13.78 6.38 30.03
N ILE A 182 13.41 5.17 30.45
CA ILE A 182 12.11 4.61 30.09
C ILE A 182 11.07 5.14 31.04
N GLU A 183 10.05 5.79 30.48
CA GLU A 183 8.90 6.34 31.21
C GLU A 183 7.61 5.63 30.79
N GLY A 184 6.50 5.90 31.49
CA GLY A 184 5.20 5.34 31.14
C GLY A 184 5.04 3.87 31.51
N GLU A 185 5.41 3.50 32.72
CA GLU A 185 5.34 2.13 33.25
C GLU A 185 3.96 1.49 33.06
N GLU A 186 2.87 2.20 33.34
CA GLU A 186 1.52 1.70 33.16
C GLU A 186 1.25 1.26 31.72
N LYS A 187 1.72 2.05 30.75
CA LYS A 187 1.54 1.76 29.32
C LYS A 187 2.35 0.52 28.93
N ILE A 188 3.58 0.39 29.36
CA ILE A 188 4.41 -0.78 29.07
C ILE A 188 3.77 -2.02 29.67
N ARG A 189 3.32 -1.97 30.92
CA ARG A 189 2.65 -3.08 31.58
C ARG A 189 1.34 -3.46 30.90
N ALA A 190 0.56 -2.49 30.43
CA ALA A 190 -0.64 -2.74 29.65
C ALA A 190 -0.34 -3.46 28.33
N VAL A 191 0.71 -3.04 27.62
CA VAL A 191 1.18 -3.68 26.38
C VAL A 191 1.68 -5.11 26.67
N CYS A 192 2.44 -5.29 27.75
CA CYS A 192 2.87 -6.62 28.20
C CYS A 192 1.68 -7.55 28.44
N LYS A 193 0.65 -7.07 29.14
CA LYS A 193 -0.58 -7.83 29.37
C LYS A 193 -1.24 -8.24 28.05
N THR A 194 -1.31 -7.34 27.08
CA THR A 194 -1.91 -7.61 25.77
C THR A 194 -1.12 -8.65 24.99
N PHE A 195 0.21 -8.66 25.09
CA PHE A 195 1.07 -9.68 24.48
C PHE A 195 1.18 -11.00 25.27
N GLY A 196 0.62 -11.04 26.47
CA GLY A 196 0.73 -12.20 27.36
C GLY A 196 2.14 -12.36 27.95
N ILE A 197 2.86 -11.25 28.16
CA ILE A 197 4.19 -11.26 28.76
C ILE A 197 4.05 -11.33 30.29
N GLU A 198 4.75 -12.28 30.91
CA GLU A 198 4.85 -12.39 32.36
C GLU A 198 5.56 -11.17 32.95
N GLN A 199 5.01 -10.60 34.03
CA GLN A 199 5.48 -9.32 34.58
C GLN A 199 5.98 -9.42 36.03
N GLU A 200 5.68 -10.51 36.73
CA GLU A 200 6.03 -10.66 38.15
C GLU A 200 7.57 -10.70 38.32
N GLY A 201 8.07 -9.90 39.27
CA GLY A 201 9.50 -9.84 39.57
C GLY A 201 10.38 -9.19 38.51
N ARG A 202 9.81 -8.65 37.43
CA ARG A 202 10.57 -8.06 36.33
C ARG A 202 10.61 -6.52 36.40
N SER A 203 11.76 -5.99 36.09
CA SER A 203 11.99 -4.54 35.98
C SER A 203 11.31 -3.95 34.74
N LEU A 204 11.06 -2.64 34.77
CA LEU A 204 10.49 -1.91 33.64
C LEU A 204 11.36 -2.05 32.40
N ASN A 205 12.68 -2.04 32.54
CA ASN A 205 13.61 -2.18 31.42
C ASN A 205 13.53 -3.56 30.77
N GLU A 206 13.45 -4.63 31.55
CA GLU A 206 13.28 -5.99 31.01
C GLU A 206 11.97 -6.14 30.24
N LEU A 207 10.88 -5.59 30.76
CA LEU A 207 9.57 -5.60 30.09
C LEU A 207 9.60 -4.78 28.79
N ALA A 208 10.18 -3.58 28.82
CA ALA A 208 10.30 -2.73 27.64
C ALA A 208 11.18 -3.36 26.56
N GLY A 209 12.27 -4.04 26.96
CA GLY A 209 13.15 -4.76 26.05
C GLY A 209 12.40 -5.89 25.32
N GLU A 210 11.63 -6.71 26.03
CA GLU A 210 10.84 -7.78 25.42
C GLU A 210 9.73 -7.25 24.50
N VAL A 211 9.05 -6.18 24.90
CA VAL A 211 8.07 -5.49 24.03
C VAL A 211 8.76 -5.02 22.75
N ALA A 212 9.94 -4.40 22.86
CA ALA A 212 10.69 -3.94 21.70
C ALA A 212 11.09 -5.11 20.78
N ASP A 213 11.50 -6.25 21.32
CA ASP A 213 11.88 -7.43 20.54
C ASP A 213 10.69 -8.01 19.76
N ILE A 214 9.50 -8.10 20.37
CA ILE A 214 8.29 -8.53 19.69
C ILE A 214 7.94 -7.61 18.53
N LEU A 215 7.95 -6.31 18.78
CA LEU A 215 7.63 -5.29 17.77
C LEU A 215 8.67 -5.26 16.64
N LEU A 216 9.96 -5.38 16.97
CA LEU A 216 11.04 -5.47 15.97
C LEU A 216 10.93 -6.72 15.11
N ALA A 217 10.56 -7.85 15.69
CA ALA A 217 10.35 -9.08 14.95
C ALA A 217 9.23 -8.93 13.91
N ASP A 218 8.12 -8.28 14.28
CA ASP A 218 7.02 -8.02 13.36
C ASP A 218 7.36 -6.97 12.30
N LEU A 219 8.09 -5.90 12.66
CA LEU A 219 8.46 -4.82 11.75
C LEU A 219 9.53 -5.22 10.73
N SER A 220 10.47 -6.12 11.11
CA SER A 220 11.67 -6.44 10.33
C SER A 220 11.64 -7.85 9.72
N ARG A 221 10.52 -8.50 9.76
CA ARG A 221 10.33 -9.87 9.28
C ARG A 221 10.63 -9.99 7.78
N THR A 222 11.39 -11.02 7.43
CA THR A 222 11.71 -11.38 6.04
C THR A 222 11.07 -12.70 5.61
N VAL A 223 10.61 -13.50 6.56
CA VAL A 223 9.96 -14.80 6.31
C VAL A 223 8.53 -14.74 6.84
N PRO A 224 7.53 -15.24 6.07
CA PRO A 224 6.15 -15.26 6.51
C PRO A 224 5.98 -15.96 7.87
N ASP A 225 5.33 -15.31 8.81
CA ASP A 225 4.95 -15.82 10.11
C ASP A 225 3.81 -14.99 10.69
N LYS A 226 3.17 -15.46 11.75
CA LYS A 226 2.07 -14.76 12.40
C LYS A 226 2.51 -13.40 12.94
N HIS A 227 1.80 -12.34 12.55
CA HIS A 227 2.07 -10.97 12.99
C HIS A 227 1.49 -10.72 14.38
N ARG A 228 2.28 -10.89 15.43
CA ARG A 228 1.84 -10.81 16.83
C ARG A 228 1.14 -9.49 17.18
N THR A 229 1.68 -8.38 16.71
CA THR A 229 1.14 -7.04 16.96
C THR A 229 -0.26 -6.88 16.37
N LEU A 230 -0.50 -7.31 15.13
CA LEU A 230 -1.82 -7.23 14.51
C LEU A 230 -2.84 -8.07 15.26
N TYR A 231 -2.50 -9.32 15.60
CA TYR A 231 -3.41 -10.18 16.35
C TYR A 231 -3.68 -9.71 17.78
N ALA A 232 -2.78 -8.95 18.38
CA ALA A 232 -2.94 -8.41 19.73
C ALA A 232 -3.76 -7.10 19.77
N PHE A 233 -3.65 -6.25 18.74
CA PHE A 233 -4.17 -4.88 18.79
C PHE A 233 -5.21 -4.54 17.72
N ALA A 234 -5.30 -5.29 16.61
CA ALA A 234 -6.33 -5.02 15.62
C ALA A 234 -7.73 -5.44 16.13
N PRO A 235 -8.79 -4.74 15.75
CA PRO A 235 -10.16 -5.16 16.04
C PRO A 235 -10.42 -6.58 15.51
N LYS A 236 -11.15 -7.38 16.29
CA LYS A 236 -11.43 -8.79 15.98
C LYS A 236 -12.10 -8.96 14.61
N GLU A 237 -13.07 -8.11 14.32
CA GLU A 237 -13.82 -8.11 13.05
C GLU A 237 -12.90 -7.85 11.85
N ARG A 238 -11.84 -7.07 12.05
CA ARG A 238 -10.85 -6.79 11.01
C ARG A 238 -9.94 -8.00 10.77
N ILE A 239 -9.50 -8.65 11.82
CA ILE A 239 -8.71 -9.89 11.74
C ILE A 239 -9.51 -10.95 10.98
N GLU A 240 -10.76 -11.18 11.37
CA GLU A 240 -11.66 -12.15 10.72
C GLU A 240 -11.88 -11.82 9.23
N ALA A 241 -12.03 -10.53 8.90
CA ALA A 241 -12.17 -10.08 7.51
C ALA A 241 -10.90 -10.34 6.68
N TRP A 242 -9.73 -10.05 7.22
CA TRP A 242 -8.45 -10.29 6.56
C TRP A 242 -8.17 -11.78 6.37
N GLU A 243 -8.42 -12.59 7.40
CA GLU A 243 -8.27 -14.06 7.31
C GLU A 243 -9.21 -14.65 6.26
N LYS A 244 -10.48 -14.23 6.27
CA LYS A 244 -11.48 -14.67 5.28
C LYS A 244 -11.10 -14.30 3.85
N ALA A 245 -10.53 -13.11 3.66
CA ALA A 245 -10.10 -12.64 2.35
C ALA A 245 -8.71 -13.18 1.92
N GLY A 246 -7.96 -13.82 2.83
CA GLY A 246 -6.60 -14.30 2.57
C GLY A 246 -5.56 -13.20 2.39
N ILE A 247 -5.81 -12.01 3.01
CA ILE A 247 -4.97 -10.82 2.88
C ILE A 247 -4.40 -10.36 4.23
N MET A 248 -4.15 -11.28 5.16
CA MET A 248 -3.54 -10.93 6.44
C MET A 248 -2.14 -10.37 6.23
N PRO A 249 -1.86 -9.12 6.66
CA PRO A 249 -0.53 -8.53 6.51
C PRO A 249 0.54 -9.27 7.34
N LEU A 250 1.73 -9.41 6.77
CA LEU A 250 2.84 -10.14 7.38
C LEU A 250 3.94 -9.24 7.97
N GLY A 251 3.80 -7.95 7.82
CA GLY A 251 4.70 -6.94 8.35
C GLY A 251 5.28 -6.04 7.27
N PRO A 252 5.61 -4.77 7.61
CA PRO A 252 5.91 -3.76 6.60
C PRO A 252 7.15 -4.07 5.76
N TYR A 253 8.14 -4.73 6.31
CA TYR A 253 9.35 -5.10 5.56
C TYR A 253 9.04 -6.18 4.52
N HIS A 254 8.30 -7.21 4.92
CA HIS A 254 7.87 -8.28 4.03
C HIS A 254 6.97 -7.75 2.91
N GLU A 255 5.94 -6.97 3.27
CA GLU A 255 4.98 -6.44 2.31
C GLU A 255 5.63 -5.49 1.29
N ALA A 256 6.54 -4.63 1.73
CA ALA A 256 7.28 -3.75 0.83
C ALA A 256 8.16 -4.53 -0.15
N PHE A 257 8.86 -5.56 0.34
CA PHE A 257 9.71 -6.42 -0.48
C PHE A 257 8.91 -7.20 -1.52
N GLU A 258 7.82 -7.87 -1.11
CA GLU A 258 6.95 -8.62 -2.01
C GLU A 258 6.23 -7.71 -3.02
N SER A 259 5.82 -6.51 -2.61
CA SER A 259 5.23 -5.53 -3.52
C SER A 259 6.19 -5.11 -4.62
N LEU A 260 7.47 -4.89 -4.30
CA LEU A 260 8.50 -4.57 -5.29
C LEU A 260 8.80 -5.76 -6.20
N HIS A 261 8.86 -6.98 -5.66
CA HIS A 261 9.02 -8.21 -6.42
C HIS A 261 7.86 -8.40 -7.40
N ARG A 262 6.63 -8.39 -6.92
CA ARG A 262 5.40 -8.58 -7.72
C ARG A 262 5.26 -7.56 -8.86
N THR A 263 5.62 -6.31 -8.60
CA THR A 263 5.55 -5.24 -9.60
C THR A 263 6.76 -5.19 -10.55
N SER A 264 7.74 -6.07 -10.40
CA SER A 264 8.88 -6.16 -11.31
C SER A 264 8.47 -6.66 -12.69
N THR A 265 9.24 -6.26 -13.70
CA THR A 265 8.96 -6.60 -15.11
C THR A 265 8.96 -8.11 -15.32
N GLY A 266 7.86 -8.64 -15.86
CA GLY A 266 7.71 -10.05 -16.18
C GLY A 266 7.37 -10.97 -14.99
N THR A 267 7.20 -10.44 -13.79
CA THR A 267 6.93 -11.26 -12.59
C THR A 267 5.45 -11.63 -12.49
N ASP A 268 4.56 -10.65 -12.48
CA ASP A 268 3.11 -10.86 -12.38
C ASP A 268 2.40 -10.09 -13.49
N GLY A 269 1.56 -10.78 -14.24
CA GLY A 269 0.79 -10.24 -15.35
C GLY A 269 -0.67 -9.90 -15.02
N ASP A 270 -1.13 -10.23 -13.82
CA ASP A 270 -2.53 -9.99 -13.41
C ASP A 270 -2.59 -8.80 -12.42
N TRP A 271 -3.33 -7.76 -12.83
CA TRP A 271 -3.54 -6.58 -12.01
C TRP A 271 -4.27 -6.88 -10.68
N ARG A 272 -5.09 -7.96 -10.65
CA ARG A 272 -5.82 -8.37 -9.43
C ARG A 272 -4.87 -8.81 -8.33
N ASN A 273 -3.79 -9.49 -8.69
CA ASN A 273 -2.76 -9.90 -7.73
C ASN A 273 -2.04 -8.68 -7.12
N CYS A 274 -1.82 -7.63 -7.94
CA CYS A 274 -1.29 -6.36 -7.42
C CYS A 274 -2.27 -5.70 -6.43
N MET A 275 -3.57 -5.78 -6.70
CA MET A 275 -4.59 -5.21 -5.80
C MET A 275 -4.79 -6.05 -4.53
N HIS A 276 -4.58 -7.35 -4.58
CA HIS A 276 -4.56 -8.19 -3.36
C HIS A 276 -3.38 -7.86 -2.45
N GLN A 277 -2.23 -7.54 -3.04
CA GLN A 277 -1.04 -7.12 -2.28
C GLN A 277 -1.17 -5.69 -1.73
N PHE A 278 -1.93 -4.82 -2.42
CA PHE A 278 -2.20 -3.44 -2.01
C PHE A 278 -2.96 -3.37 -0.71
#